data_816c4bd6fc1976fd4561fd974683407f
#
_entry.id   816c4bd6fc1976fd4561fd974683407f
#
_cell.length_a   1.000
_cell.length_b   1.000
_cell.length_c   1.000
_cell.angle_alpha   90.00
_cell.angle_beta   90.00
_cell.angle_gamma   90.00
#
_symmetry.space_group_name_H-M   'P 1'
#
loop_
_entity.id
_entity.type
_entity.pdbx_description
1 polymer ?
#
loop_
_entity_poly.entity_id
_entity_poly.type
_entity_poly.pdbx_seq_one_letter_code
_entity_poly.pdbx_strand_id
1 'polypeptide(L)'
;MMMKRVGLITGIALPLYIMLFSNFGGSEQTSRMAACAVMMSIFWITEAIPLAATALIPLTLFPILGIASSKATAAQYMNSTVFLLIGGFIIALAMQRWNLHKRIALNILAVFGGHPIQLVLGFMLATAMLSMWISNTATTLMMLPIALAIIARYEQFLSEQQAHRFTLGLLLSIAYSASVGGMMTLVGTAPNLVFARFYQLVSDQSVGFAQWMMMALPIGICLLLTLFVVLSLLYLRNLPNSTELRQLVDGEKKELGKFSSAEKAVLLVFLTTATLWITRKGINVGSFNIQGWSSYLPYGEMIDDGSVAVAMATLMFFIPATGRQGEKTTLLDKKVFSELPWPIVLLFGGGFALAFGFTESGLSAYLAEQLQGLKSVSLYVLILSVTTGMNLLTELTSNTATTQLVMPILLSTAKVMEISPVWLMLPATLSASCAFMFPVATPPNAIIFGSGRIKVVEMVKVGVVLNIIAILVISGMSYWLIPYIWVT
;
A
#
# COMPACT_ATOMS: atom_id res chain seq x y z
N MET A 1 -5.38 0.30 -26.27
CA MET A 1 -4.92 1.41 -27.13
C MET A 1 -5.99 2.49 -27.27
N MET A 2 -7.28 2.17 -27.49
CA MET A 2 -8.37 3.16 -27.63
C MET A 2 -8.55 4.01 -26.36
N MET A 3 -8.59 3.41 -25.16
CA MET A 3 -8.75 4.14 -23.88
C MET A 3 -7.63 5.17 -23.64
N LYS A 4 -6.36 4.84 -23.95
CA LYS A 4 -5.25 5.79 -23.84
C LYS A 4 -5.37 6.98 -24.80
N ARG A 5 -5.81 6.75 -26.03
CA ARG A 5 -6.05 7.84 -27.01
C ARG A 5 -7.21 8.73 -26.59
N VAL A 6 -8.31 8.15 -26.13
CA VAL A 6 -9.44 8.91 -25.57
C VAL A 6 -8.98 9.71 -24.36
N GLY A 7 -8.21 9.09 -23.44
CA GLY A 7 -7.65 9.77 -22.28
C GLY A 7 -6.74 10.94 -22.63
N LEU A 8 -5.90 10.83 -23.67
CA LEU A 8 -5.06 11.95 -24.15
C LEU A 8 -5.92 13.12 -24.66
N ILE A 9 -6.91 12.84 -25.50
CA ILE A 9 -7.78 13.88 -26.07
C ILE A 9 -8.62 14.54 -24.97
N THR A 10 -9.32 13.75 -24.16
CA THR A 10 -10.20 14.27 -23.09
C THR A 10 -9.41 14.95 -21.99
N GLY A 11 -8.21 14.42 -21.65
CA GLY A 11 -7.33 14.97 -20.62
C GLY A 11 -6.68 16.30 -21.03
N ILE A 12 -6.75 16.69 -22.29
CA ILE A 12 -6.32 18.03 -22.78
C ILE A 12 -7.56 18.92 -23.03
N ALA A 13 -8.56 18.41 -23.75
CA ALA A 13 -9.70 19.20 -24.18
C ALA A 13 -10.59 19.66 -23.01
N LEU A 14 -10.88 18.77 -22.04
CA LEU A 14 -11.75 19.11 -20.91
C LEU A 14 -11.10 20.13 -19.95
N PRO A 15 -9.82 20.01 -19.56
CA PRO A 15 -9.12 21.05 -18.81
C PRO A 15 -9.08 22.41 -19.51
N LEU A 16 -8.82 22.43 -20.83
CA LEU A 16 -8.88 23.66 -21.61
C LEU A 16 -10.28 24.29 -21.60
N TYR A 17 -11.32 23.47 -21.76
CA TYR A 17 -12.71 23.94 -21.65
C TYR A 17 -12.99 24.53 -20.26
N ILE A 18 -12.56 23.85 -19.18
CA ILE A 18 -12.72 24.34 -17.81
C ILE A 18 -12.03 25.70 -17.64
N MET A 19 -10.80 25.86 -18.13
CA MET A 19 -10.04 27.11 -18.00
C MET A 19 -10.71 28.28 -18.77
N LEU A 20 -11.31 28.00 -19.92
CA LEU A 20 -11.84 29.05 -20.81
C LEU A 20 -13.29 29.43 -20.49
N PHE A 21 -14.08 28.48 -20.01
CA PHE A 21 -15.55 28.63 -19.93
C PHE A 21 -16.13 28.41 -18.53
N SER A 22 -15.32 27.98 -17.53
CA SER A 22 -15.81 27.73 -16.18
C SER A 22 -15.23 28.72 -15.18
N ASN A 23 -16.07 29.16 -14.24
CA ASN A 23 -15.68 30.06 -13.16
C ASN A 23 -16.07 29.47 -11.81
N PHE A 24 -15.22 28.53 -11.34
CA PHE A 24 -15.42 27.86 -10.07
C PHE A 24 -15.13 28.82 -8.91
N GLY A 25 -16.12 29.05 -8.02
CA GLY A 25 -15.97 29.89 -6.87
C GLY A 25 -15.66 31.37 -7.15
N GLY A 26 -15.88 31.86 -8.37
CA GLY A 26 -15.59 33.24 -8.78
C GLY A 26 -14.09 33.58 -8.91
N SER A 27 -13.19 32.57 -8.86
CA SER A 27 -11.75 32.74 -8.93
C SER A 27 -11.14 32.02 -10.14
N GLU A 28 -10.34 32.73 -10.94
CA GLU A 28 -9.59 32.13 -12.04
C GLU A 28 -8.58 31.09 -11.52
N GLN A 29 -7.97 31.32 -10.37
CA GLN A 29 -6.98 30.42 -9.79
C GLN A 29 -7.64 29.07 -9.40
N THR A 30 -8.85 29.10 -8.85
CA THR A 30 -9.64 27.91 -8.53
C THR A 30 -9.98 27.12 -9.80
N SER A 31 -10.39 27.80 -10.87
CA SER A 31 -10.73 27.17 -12.15
C SER A 31 -9.50 26.57 -12.83
N ARG A 32 -8.36 27.24 -12.79
CA ARG A 32 -7.06 26.74 -13.28
C ARG A 32 -6.61 25.48 -12.53
N MET A 33 -6.76 25.51 -11.20
CA MET A 33 -6.45 24.34 -10.38
C MET A 33 -7.39 23.17 -10.66
N ALA A 34 -8.70 23.43 -10.80
CA ALA A 34 -9.67 22.39 -11.17
C ALA A 34 -9.31 21.76 -12.54
N ALA A 35 -8.89 22.56 -13.51
CA ALA A 35 -8.42 22.07 -14.79
C ALA A 35 -7.19 21.16 -14.66
N CYS A 36 -6.18 21.55 -13.86
CA CYS A 36 -5.02 20.70 -13.57
C CYS A 36 -5.43 19.39 -12.88
N ALA A 37 -6.32 19.46 -11.90
CA ALA A 37 -6.79 18.29 -11.18
C ALA A 37 -7.52 17.32 -12.11
N VAL A 38 -8.40 17.83 -12.99
CA VAL A 38 -9.12 17.02 -13.98
C VAL A 38 -8.16 16.40 -15.00
N MET A 39 -7.15 17.15 -15.48
CA MET A 39 -6.10 16.62 -16.36
C MET A 39 -5.37 15.45 -15.72
N MET A 40 -4.86 15.63 -14.51
CA MET A 40 -4.12 14.60 -13.80
C MET A 40 -5.00 13.39 -13.51
N SER A 41 -6.26 13.62 -13.11
CA SER A 41 -7.25 12.56 -12.86
C SER A 41 -7.49 11.70 -14.10
N ILE A 42 -7.75 12.33 -15.24
CA ILE A 42 -7.97 11.61 -16.50
C ILE A 42 -6.72 10.82 -16.89
N PHE A 43 -5.53 11.42 -16.80
CA PHE A 43 -4.29 10.73 -17.16
C PHE A 43 -3.95 9.59 -16.22
N TRP A 44 -4.21 9.72 -14.91
CA TRP A 44 -4.01 8.63 -13.95
C TRP A 44 -5.02 7.50 -14.10
N ILE A 45 -6.30 7.81 -14.37
CA ILE A 45 -7.36 6.79 -14.55
C ILE A 45 -7.16 6.03 -15.87
N THR A 46 -6.84 6.75 -16.96
CA THR A 46 -6.73 6.14 -18.29
C THR A 46 -5.34 5.61 -18.61
N GLU A 47 -4.35 5.92 -17.76
CA GLU A 47 -2.91 5.69 -18.03
C GLU A 47 -2.51 6.17 -19.43
N ALA A 48 -3.07 7.30 -19.85
CA ALA A 48 -2.79 7.89 -21.17
C ALA A 48 -1.30 8.17 -21.37
N ILE A 49 -0.64 8.61 -20.30
CA ILE A 49 0.82 8.69 -20.14
C ILE A 49 1.24 7.95 -18.86
N PRO A 50 2.52 7.60 -18.67
CA PRO A 50 2.98 6.94 -17.45
C PRO A 50 2.58 7.72 -16.19
N LEU A 51 2.16 7.03 -15.14
CA LEU A 51 1.70 7.65 -13.88
C LEU A 51 2.70 8.66 -13.31
N ALA A 52 4.00 8.33 -13.36
CA ALA A 52 5.08 9.21 -12.91
C ALA A 52 5.22 10.46 -13.80
N ALA A 53 4.96 10.37 -15.11
CA ALA A 53 4.98 11.51 -16.00
C ALA A 53 3.81 12.46 -15.71
N THR A 54 2.60 11.92 -15.47
CA THR A 54 1.46 12.70 -14.99
C THR A 54 1.80 13.44 -13.69
N ALA A 55 2.50 12.77 -12.80
CA ALA A 55 2.90 13.34 -11.52
C ALA A 55 3.87 14.53 -11.64
N LEU A 56 4.53 14.74 -12.77
CA LEU A 56 5.43 15.89 -13.01
C LEU A 56 4.66 17.13 -13.51
N ILE A 57 3.40 17.00 -13.91
CA ILE A 57 2.57 18.10 -14.43
C ILE A 57 2.54 19.31 -13.47
N PRO A 58 2.35 19.17 -12.15
CA PRO A 58 2.32 20.31 -11.24
C PRO A 58 3.60 21.18 -11.26
N LEU A 59 4.78 20.57 -11.44
CA LEU A 59 6.05 21.29 -11.48
C LEU A 59 6.11 22.33 -12.61
N THR A 60 5.40 22.07 -13.69
CA THR A 60 5.35 22.96 -14.86
C THR A 60 4.09 23.83 -14.87
N LEU A 61 2.92 23.23 -14.65
CA LEU A 61 1.65 23.97 -14.82
C LEU A 61 1.32 24.87 -13.63
N PHE A 62 1.69 24.54 -12.39
CA PHE A 62 1.36 25.39 -11.26
C PHE A 62 2.02 26.78 -11.35
N PRO A 63 3.33 26.90 -11.66
CA PRO A 63 3.93 28.22 -11.87
C PRO A 63 3.36 28.95 -13.08
N ILE A 64 3.16 28.26 -14.20
CA ILE A 64 2.63 28.86 -15.45
C ILE A 64 1.22 29.43 -15.26
N LEU A 65 0.39 28.69 -14.51
CA LEU A 65 -1.00 29.07 -14.25
C LEU A 65 -1.19 29.95 -13.00
N GLY A 66 -0.11 30.31 -12.33
CA GLY A 66 -0.16 31.15 -11.13
C GLY A 66 -0.81 30.50 -9.92
N ILE A 67 -0.82 29.16 -9.85
CA ILE A 67 -1.35 28.40 -8.70
C ILE A 67 -0.38 28.44 -7.54
N ALA A 68 0.90 28.14 -7.80
CA ALA A 68 1.95 28.17 -6.79
C ALA A 68 3.34 28.40 -7.44
N SER A 69 4.30 28.90 -6.67
CA SER A 69 5.67 29.05 -7.16
C SER A 69 6.36 27.71 -7.41
N SER A 70 7.32 27.67 -8.35
CA SER A 70 8.12 26.47 -8.61
C SER A 70 8.81 25.94 -7.36
N LYS A 71 9.31 26.83 -6.48
CA LYS A 71 9.95 26.44 -5.21
C LYS A 71 8.97 25.75 -4.26
N ALA A 72 7.79 26.30 -4.07
CA ALA A 72 6.77 25.74 -3.20
C ALA A 72 6.25 24.39 -3.73
N THR A 73 6.06 24.29 -5.05
CA THR A 73 5.63 23.05 -5.72
C THR A 73 6.70 21.96 -5.60
N ALA A 74 7.97 22.28 -5.88
CA ALA A 74 9.06 21.32 -5.79
C ALA A 74 9.26 20.76 -4.37
N ALA A 75 9.04 21.58 -3.35
CA ALA A 75 9.12 21.14 -1.95
C ALA A 75 8.11 20.03 -1.59
N GLN A 76 7.03 19.89 -2.35
CA GLN A 76 6.06 18.80 -2.12
C GLN A 76 6.61 17.42 -2.55
N TYR A 77 7.60 17.37 -3.45
CA TYR A 77 8.15 16.11 -3.97
C TYR A 77 9.17 15.47 -3.04
N MET A 78 9.85 16.25 -2.19
CA MET A 78 10.87 15.73 -1.26
C MET A 78 10.57 16.24 0.16
N ASN A 79 9.81 15.45 0.91
CA ASN A 79 9.44 15.70 2.30
C ASN A 79 9.71 14.47 3.17
N SER A 80 9.51 14.57 4.48
CA SER A 80 9.81 13.49 5.44
C SER A 80 9.07 12.18 5.14
N THR A 81 7.84 12.25 4.67
CA THR A 81 7.06 11.05 4.29
C THR A 81 7.68 10.34 3.07
N VAL A 82 8.20 11.10 2.11
CA VAL A 82 8.92 10.53 0.96
C VAL A 82 10.23 9.89 1.41
N PHE A 83 10.95 10.48 2.36
CA PHE A 83 12.16 9.88 2.92
C PHE A 83 11.87 8.63 3.76
N LEU A 84 10.74 8.54 4.44
CA LEU A 84 10.29 7.29 5.07
C LEU A 84 10.13 6.18 4.02
N LEU A 85 9.49 6.50 2.88
CA LEU A 85 9.32 5.57 1.77
C LEU A 85 10.66 5.12 1.19
N ILE A 86 11.57 6.06 0.89
CA ILE A 86 12.89 5.77 0.31
C ILE A 86 13.72 4.90 1.27
N GLY A 87 13.79 5.26 2.55
CA GLY A 87 14.52 4.49 3.56
C GLY A 87 13.94 3.08 3.73
N GLY A 88 12.62 2.95 3.76
CA GLY A 88 11.93 1.66 3.80
C GLY A 88 12.26 0.79 2.58
N PHE A 89 12.28 1.36 1.37
CA PHE A 89 12.68 0.64 0.16
C PHE A 89 14.14 0.20 0.19
N ILE A 90 15.06 1.04 0.67
CA ILE A 90 16.48 0.67 0.79
C ILE A 90 16.64 -0.52 1.72
N ILE A 91 15.96 -0.53 2.87
CA ILE A 91 15.98 -1.66 3.82
C ILE A 91 15.37 -2.92 3.17
N ALA A 92 14.25 -2.78 2.47
CA ALA A 92 13.61 -3.89 1.75
C ALA A 92 14.53 -4.48 0.66
N LEU A 93 15.23 -3.64 -0.10
CA LEU A 93 16.20 -4.07 -1.10
C LEU A 93 17.39 -4.82 -0.48
N ALA A 94 17.85 -4.41 0.72
CA ALA A 94 18.85 -5.18 1.46
C ALA A 94 18.34 -6.57 1.85
N MET A 95 17.10 -6.67 2.32
CA MET A 95 16.47 -7.97 2.61
C MET A 95 16.39 -8.87 1.36
N GLN A 96 16.11 -8.28 0.20
CA GLN A 96 16.05 -8.98 -1.08
C GLN A 96 17.45 -9.42 -1.54
N ARG A 97 18.42 -8.53 -1.52
CA ARG A 97 19.80 -8.80 -1.93
C ARG A 97 20.42 -9.98 -1.19
N TRP A 98 20.17 -10.09 0.10
CA TRP A 98 20.72 -11.14 0.97
C TRP A 98 19.78 -12.34 1.16
N ASN A 99 18.65 -12.43 0.42
CA ASN A 99 17.64 -13.49 0.50
C ASN A 99 17.03 -13.72 1.89
N LEU A 100 17.10 -12.73 2.79
CA LEU A 100 16.48 -12.83 4.11
C LEU A 100 14.97 -13.05 4.01
N HIS A 101 14.30 -12.36 3.08
CA HIS A 101 12.88 -12.49 2.81
C HIS A 101 12.49 -13.93 2.40
N LYS A 102 13.29 -14.60 1.53
CA LYS A 102 13.08 -16.01 1.14
C LYS A 102 13.22 -16.93 2.36
N ARG A 103 14.23 -16.69 3.20
CA ARG A 103 14.44 -17.47 4.43
C ARG A 103 13.28 -17.33 5.42
N ILE A 104 12.78 -16.12 5.63
CA ILE A 104 11.63 -15.87 6.50
C ILE A 104 10.41 -16.64 5.98
N ALA A 105 10.10 -16.52 4.69
CA ALA A 105 8.99 -17.23 4.06
C ALA A 105 9.08 -18.74 4.25
N LEU A 106 10.22 -19.35 3.90
CA LEU A 106 10.40 -20.80 4.00
C LEU A 106 10.41 -21.31 5.44
N ASN A 107 10.86 -20.50 6.41
CA ASN A 107 10.75 -20.86 7.83
C ASN A 107 9.28 -20.88 8.29
N ILE A 108 8.46 -19.92 7.85
CA ILE A 108 7.02 -19.93 8.15
C ILE A 108 6.36 -21.13 7.48
N LEU A 109 6.60 -21.36 6.18
CA LEU A 109 6.03 -22.49 5.45
C LEU A 109 6.38 -23.84 6.08
N ALA A 110 7.60 -24.02 6.58
CA ALA A 110 8.04 -25.25 7.21
C ALA A 110 7.26 -25.62 8.48
N VAL A 111 6.64 -24.64 9.16
CA VAL A 111 5.78 -24.86 10.33
C VAL A 111 4.44 -25.46 9.91
N PHE A 112 3.93 -25.09 8.73
CA PHE A 112 2.58 -25.41 8.26
C PHE A 112 2.51 -26.57 7.25
N GLY A 113 3.59 -27.33 7.05
CA GLY A 113 3.67 -28.38 6.03
C GLY A 113 2.91 -29.67 6.39
N GLY A 114 2.22 -30.27 5.40
CA GLY A 114 1.61 -31.61 5.48
C GLY A 114 0.13 -31.69 5.10
N HIS A 115 -0.66 -30.68 5.40
CA HIS A 115 -2.05 -30.57 4.98
C HIS A 115 -2.24 -29.38 4.02
N PRO A 116 -2.95 -29.53 2.88
CA PRO A 116 -3.13 -28.45 1.91
C PRO A 116 -3.67 -27.15 2.50
N ILE A 117 -4.65 -27.23 3.42
CA ILE A 117 -5.24 -26.07 4.11
C ILE A 117 -4.19 -25.37 4.96
N GLN A 118 -3.38 -26.13 5.71
CA GLN A 118 -2.31 -25.55 6.54
C GLN A 118 -1.23 -24.91 5.67
N LEU A 119 -0.86 -25.55 4.56
CA LEU A 119 0.11 -25.00 3.63
C LEU A 119 -0.36 -23.66 3.05
N VAL A 120 -1.62 -23.55 2.62
CA VAL A 120 -2.19 -22.29 2.13
C VAL A 120 -2.21 -21.24 3.25
N LEU A 121 -2.54 -21.61 4.48
CA LEU A 121 -2.44 -20.70 5.63
C LEU A 121 -0.99 -20.24 5.83
N GLY A 122 -0.01 -21.13 5.72
CA GLY A 122 1.42 -20.80 5.78
C GLY A 122 1.83 -19.80 4.69
N PHE A 123 1.37 -20.01 3.44
CA PHE A 123 1.59 -19.06 2.35
C PHE A 123 0.93 -17.70 2.63
N MET A 124 -0.29 -17.68 3.13
CA MET A 124 -0.99 -16.44 3.49
C MET A 124 -0.22 -15.66 4.55
N LEU A 125 0.17 -16.33 5.63
CA LEU A 125 0.90 -15.69 6.74
C LEU A 125 2.29 -15.21 6.30
N ALA A 126 3.03 -16.04 5.57
CA ALA A 126 4.35 -15.67 5.05
C ALA A 126 4.25 -14.46 4.11
N THR A 127 3.28 -14.49 3.19
CA THR A 127 3.06 -13.42 2.23
C THR A 127 2.62 -12.13 2.92
N ALA A 128 1.64 -12.18 3.81
CA ALA A 128 1.16 -11.01 4.54
C ALA A 128 2.27 -10.41 5.39
N MET A 129 3.00 -11.23 6.17
CA MET A 129 4.09 -10.77 7.03
C MET A 129 5.22 -10.10 6.24
N LEU A 130 5.60 -10.64 5.10
CA LEU A 130 6.61 -10.01 4.25
C LEU A 130 6.08 -8.74 3.59
N SER A 131 4.83 -8.74 3.13
CA SER A 131 4.22 -7.60 2.46
C SER A 131 3.98 -6.39 3.39
N MET A 132 3.98 -6.59 4.69
CA MET A 132 4.01 -5.49 5.66
C MET A 132 5.26 -4.60 5.53
N TRP A 133 6.37 -5.13 5.00
CA TRP A 133 7.69 -4.48 5.02
C TRP A 133 8.33 -4.35 3.64
N ILE A 134 7.92 -5.21 2.72
CA ILE A 134 8.40 -5.24 1.33
C ILE A 134 7.20 -5.00 0.42
N SER A 135 7.40 -4.40 -0.76
CA SER A 135 6.28 -4.15 -1.67
C SER A 135 5.49 -5.42 -2.00
N ASN A 136 4.16 -5.29 -2.11
CA ASN A 136 3.25 -6.39 -2.47
C ASN A 136 3.70 -7.11 -3.75
N THR A 137 4.19 -6.36 -4.73
CA THR A 137 4.73 -6.87 -6.01
C THR A 137 5.92 -7.79 -5.78
N ALA A 138 6.94 -7.33 -5.05
CA ALA A 138 8.16 -8.10 -4.80
C ALA A 138 7.85 -9.37 -3.98
N THR A 139 6.98 -9.26 -2.99
CA THR A 139 6.53 -10.39 -2.19
C THR A 139 5.83 -11.45 -3.05
N THR A 140 4.91 -11.04 -3.91
CA THR A 140 4.18 -11.96 -4.80
C THR A 140 5.10 -12.62 -5.83
N LEU A 141 6.01 -11.84 -6.46
CA LEU A 141 7.00 -12.38 -7.40
C LEU A 141 7.90 -13.44 -6.77
N MET A 142 8.24 -13.31 -5.50
CA MET A 142 9.03 -14.29 -4.78
C MET A 142 8.23 -15.54 -4.40
N MET A 143 6.98 -15.36 -3.95
CA MET A 143 6.15 -16.47 -3.48
C MET A 143 5.63 -17.32 -4.63
N LEU A 144 5.40 -16.73 -5.81
CA LEU A 144 4.84 -17.42 -6.97
C LEU A 144 5.68 -18.61 -7.46
N PRO A 145 7.01 -18.52 -7.67
CA PRO A 145 7.81 -19.68 -8.08
C PRO A 145 7.76 -20.84 -7.09
N ILE A 146 7.78 -20.54 -5.79
CA ILE A 146 7.67 -21.55 -4.72
C ILE A 146 6.30 -22.25 -4.81
N ALA A 147 5.23 -21.47 -4.98
CA ALA A 147 3.89 -22.00 -5.11
C ALA A 147 3.73 -22.86 -6.38
N LEU A 148 4.27 -22.40 -7.52
CA LEU A 148 4.20 -23.16 -8.78
C LEU A 148 4.96 -24.50 -8.70
N ALA A 149 6.11 -24.54 -8.04
CA ALA A 149 6.86 -25.78 -7.81
C ALA A 149 6.04 -26.77 -6.96
N ILE A 150 5.38 -26.28 -5.91
CA ILE A 150 4.51 -27.09 -5.06
C ILE A 150 3.28 -27.57 -5.84
N ILE A 151 2.64 -26.70 -6.60
CA ILE A 151 1.48 -27.03 -7.43
C ILE A 151 1.86 -28.16 -8.41
N ALA A 152 2.94 -27.97 -9.19
CA ALA A 152 3.38 -28.95 -10.21
C ALA A 152 3.65 -30.33 -9.62
N ARG A 153 4.12 -30.39 -8.38
CA ARG A 153 4.39 -31.68 -7.71
C ARG A 153 3.12 -32.28 -7.13
N TYR A 154 2.26 -31.46 -6.51
CA TYR A 154 1.06 -31.96 -5.86
C TYR A 154 -0.04 -32.36 -6.85
N GLU A 155 -0.12 -31.71 -8.02
CA GLU A 155 -1.03 -32.05 -9.12
C GLU A 155 -0.93 -33.54 -9.52
N GLN A 156 0.25 -34.16 -9.40
CA GLN A 156 0.48 -35.57 -9.78
C GLN A 156 -0.33 -36.58 -8.92
N PHE A 157 -0.83 -36.15 -7.77
CA PHE A 157 -1.58 -36.97 -6.81
C PHE A 157 -3.06 -36.61 -6.74
N LEU A 158 -3.50 -35.67 -7.56
CA LEU A 158 -4.86 -35.11 -7.53
C LEU A 158 -5.61 -35.43 -8.81
N SER A 159 -6.95 -35.50 -8.72
CA SER A 159 -7.77 -35.38 -9.92
C SER A 159 -7.64 -33.99 -10.53
N GLU A 160 -7.91 -33.85 -11.82
CA GLU A 160 -7.84 -32.57 -12.52
C GLU A 160 -8.63 -31.45 -11.82
N GLN A 161 -9.84 -31.77 -11.34
CA GLN A 161 -10.67 -30.84 -10.61
C GLN A 161 -10.07 -30.42 -9.25
N GLN A 162 -9.49 -31.37 -8.52
CA GLN A 162 -8.82 -31.09 -7.25
C GLN A 162 -7.56 -30.25 -7.46
N ALA A 163 -6.75 -30.57 -8.48
CA ALA A 163 -5.56 -29.83 -8.87
C ALA A 163 -5.90 -28.37 -9.20
N HIS A 164 -6.93 -28.17 -10.02
CA HIS A 164 -7.40 -26.83 -10.38
C HIS A 164 -7.86 -26.02 -9.15
N ARG A 165 -8.66 -26.64 -8.26
CA ARG A 165 -9.12 -26.01 -7.01
C ARG A 165 -7.96 -25.64 -6.09
N PHE A 166 -6.99 -26.54 -5.88
CA PHE A 166 -5.82 -26.26 -5.07
C PHE A 166 -4.99 -25.09 -5.65
N THR A 167 -4.78 -25.11 -6.96
CA THR A 167 -4.06 -24.04 -7.69
C THR A 167 -4.73 -22.68 -7.49
N LEU A 168 -6.06 -22.60 -7.65
CA LEU A 168 -6.80 -21.36 -7.41
C LEU A 168 -6.66 -20.91 -5.96
N GLY A 169 -6.91 -21.80 -4.99
CA GLY A 169 -6.82 -21.47 -3.57
C GLY A 169 -5.43 -20.94 -3.18
N LEU A 170 -4.37 -21.59 -3.67
CA LEU A 170 -3.00 -21.20 -3.33
C LEU A 170 -2.58 -19.88 -4.00
N LEU A 171 -2.82 -19.72 -5.30
CA LEU A 171 -2.41 -18.51 -6.02
C LEU A 171 -3.19 -17.28 -5.58
N LEU A 172 -4.52 -17.39 -5.42
CA LEU A 172 -5.34 -16.29 -4.91
C LEU A 172 -4.97 -15.91 -3.48
N SER A 173 -4.62 -16.90 -2.64
CA SER A 173 -4.17 -16.63 -1.26
C SER A 173 -2.92 -15.75 -1.23
N ILE A 174 -1.96 -15.98 -2.13
CA ILE A 174 -0.73 -15.18 -2.23
C ILE A 174 -1.06 -13.72 -2.61
N ALA A 175 -1.79 -13.50 -3.71
CA ALA A 175 -2.04 -12.15 -4.18
C ALA A 175 -2.85 -11.31 -3.18
N TYR A 176 -3.90 -11.91 -2.63
CA TYR A 176 -4.79 -11.19 -1.71
C TYR A 176 -4.14 -10.96 -0.34
N SER A 177 -3.36 -11.94 0.15
CA SER A 177 -2.58 -11.75 1.39
C SER A 177 -1.46 -10.73 1.23
N ALA A 178 -0.87 -10.58 0.04
CA ALA A 178 0.08 -9.51 -0.22
C ALA A 178 -0.57 -8.13 -0.09
N SER A 179 -1.76 -7.95 -0.68
CA SER A 179 -2.51 -6.69 -0.60
C SER A 179 -2.95 -6.37 0.84
N VAL A 180 -3.52 -7.35 1.54
CA VAL A 180 -3.96 -7.19 2.93
C VAL A 180 -2.77 -6.99 3.88
N GLY A 181 -1.67 -7.71 3.69
CA GLY A 181 -0.45 -7.52 4.49
C GLY A 181 0.13 -6.12 4.33
N GLY A 182 0.20 -5.62 3.09
CA GLY A 182 0.74 -4.30 2.79
C GLY A 182 0.01 -3.16 3.50
N MET A 183 -1.29 -3.25 3.73
CA MET A 183 -2.03 -2.18 4.42
C MET A 183 -1.78 -2.14 5.95
N MET A 184 -1.22 -3.19 6.55
CA MET A 184 -1.06 -3.29 8.00
C MET A 184 0.02 -2.39 8.59
N THR A 185 1.00 -1.92 7.80
CA THR A 185 2.03 -0.96 8.22
C THR A 185 2.08 0.25 7.32
N LEU A 186 2.65 1.36 7.79
CA LEU A 186 2.78 2.59 6.99
C LEU A 186 3.59 2.39 5.71
N VAL A 187 4.63 1.56 5.75
CA VAL A 187 5.55 1.36 4.62
C VAL A 187 5.17 0.21 3.69
N GLY A 188 4.21 -0.64 4.06
CA GLY A 188 3.87 -1.83 3.30
C GLY A 188 3.19 -1.52 1.96
N THR A 189 2.40 -0.46 1.88
CA THR A 189 1.77 -0.03 0.62
C THR A 189 1.65 1.49 0.52
N ALA A 190 1.74 1.99 -0.69
CA ALA A 190 1.77 3.41 -1.00
C ALA A 190 0.55 4.23 -0.47
N PRO A 191 -0.70 3.78 -0.59
CA PRO A 191 -1.86 4.51 -0.06
C PRO A 191 -1.72 4.94 1.41
N ASN A 192 -1.09 4.12 2.25
CA ASN A 192 -0.92 4.41 3.68
C ASN A 192 -0.10 5.69 3.91
N LEU A 193 0.97 5.88 3.15
CA LEU A 193 1.81 7.08 3.22
C LEU A 193 1.11 8.29 2.60
N VAL A 194 0.25 8.10 1.61
CA VAL A 194 -0.61 9.17 1.10
C VAL A 194 -1.50 9.68 2.23
N PHE A 195 -2.21 8.80 2.91
CA PHE A 195 -3.00 9.17 4.10
C PHE A 195 -2.16 9.92 5.14
N ALA A 196 -1.00 9.36 5.51
CA ALA A 196 -0.13 9.94 6.54
C ALA A 196 0.27 11.39 6.22
N ARG A 197 0.60 11.67 4.95
CA ARG A 197 0.96 13.01 4.50
C ARG A 197 -0.24 13.96 4.48
N PHE A 198 -1.39 13.53 3.95
CA PHE A 198 -2.59 14.35 3.95
C PHE A 198 -3.06 14.67 5.37
N TYR A 199 -3.00 13.69 6.28
CA TYR A 199 -3.30 13.91 7.68
C TYR A 199 -2.35 14.97 8.30
N GLN A 200 -1.05 14.86 8.03
CA GLN A 200 -0.05 15.83 8.51
C GLN A 200 -0.31 17.25 7.99
N LEU A 201 -0.73 17.41 6.74
CA LEU A 201 -1.01 18.74 6.14
C LEU A 201 -2.17 19.46 6.80
N VAL A 202 -3.06 18.75 7.49
CA VAL A 202 -4.28 19.29 8.06
C VAL A 202 -4.24 19.43 9.58
N SER A 203 -3.61 18.46 10.24
CA SER A 203 -3.56 18.39 11.70
C SER A 203 -2.25 18.92 12.29
N ASP A 204 -1.26 19.26 11.45
CA ASP A 204 0.14 19.53 11.83
C ASP A 204 0.80 18.39 12.65
N GLN A 205 0.14 17.24 12.71
CA GLN A 205 0.61 16.07 13.43
C GLN A 205 0.99 14.95 12.45
N SER A 206 2.16 14.34 12.67
CA SER A 206 2.54 13.15 11.92
C SER A 206 1.84 11.91 12.46
N VAL A 207 1.36 11.05 11.59
CA VAL A 207 0.87 9.71 11.96
C VAL A 207 2.03 8.89 12.50
N GLY A 208 1.91 8.37 13.71
CA GLY A 208 2.91 7.46 14.29
C GLY A 208 2.81 6.07 13.68
N PHE A 209 3.95 5.40 13.50
CA PHE A 209 3.99 4.04 12.96
C PHE A 209 3.15 3.06 13.80
N ALA A 210 3.31 3.10 15.13
CA ALA A 210 2.50 2.29 16.05
C ALA A 210 1.00 2.64 15.97
N GLN A 211 0.65 3.93 15.87
CA GLN A 211 -0.73 4.39 15.77
C GLN A 211 -1.40 3.82 14.51
N TRP A 212 -0.70 3.84 13.37
CA TRP A 212 -1.19 3.19 12.16
C TRP A 212 -1.39 1.69 12.35
N MET A 213 -0.38 0.99 12.92
CA MET A 213 -0.48 -0.45 13.16
C MET A 213 -1.62 -0.82 14.11
N MET A 214 -1.83 -0.07 15.19
CA MET A 214 -2.94 -0.32 16.11
C MET A 214 -4.30 -0.28 15.40
N MET A 215 -4.43 0.52 14.36
CA MET A 215 -5.63 0.63 13.56
C MET A 215 -5.71 -0.43 12.46
N ALA A 216 -4.68 -0.53 11.64
CA ALA A 216 -4.70 -1.32 10.42
C ALA A 216 -4.46 -2.83 10.67
N LEU A 217 -3.70 -3.20 11.71
CA LEU A 217 -3.39 -4.60 12.01
C LEU A 217 -4.61 -5.42 12.42
N PRO A 218 -5.49 -4.97 13.34
CA PRO A 218 -6.73 -5.70 13.66
C PRO A 218 -7.64 -5.89 12.45
N ILE A 219 -7.80 -4.85 11.64
CA ILE A 219 -8.60 -4.89 10.40
C ILE A 219 -7.99 -5.89 9.42
N GLY A 220 -6.68 -5.82 9.20
CA GLY A 220 -5.99 -6.74 8.30
C GLY A 220 -6.01 -8.19 8.77
N ILE A 221 -5.88 -8.45 10.09
CA ILE A 221 -6.04 -9.81 10.65
C ILE A 221 -7.47 -10.32 10.39
N CYS A 222 -8.49 -9.51 10.62
CA CYS A 222 -9.87 -9.87 10.36
C CYS A 222 -10.08 -10.22 8.87
N LEU A 223 -9.51 -9.42 7.95
CA LEU A 223 -9.57 -9.68 6.51
C LEU A 223 -8.79 -10.94 6.13
N LEU A 224 -7.61 -11.20 6.70
CA LEU A 224 -6.85 -12.43 6.45
C LEU A 224 -7.61 -13.67 6.93
N LEU A 225 -8.22 -13.61 8.11
CA LEU A 225 -9.06 -14.71 8.63
C LEU A 225 -10.24 -14.96 7.71
N THR A 226 -10.90 -13.91 7.27
CA THR A 226 -12.04 -14.02 6.33
C THR A 226 -11.61 -14.61 5.00
N LEU A 227 -10.50 -14.12 4.45
CA LEU A 227 -9.87 -14.63 3.22
C LEU A 227 -9.57 -16.13 3.36
N PHE A 228 -8.96 -16.55 4.47
CA PHE A 228 -8.65 -17.94 4.75
C PHE A 228 -9.91 -18.80 4.78
N VAL A 229 -10.96 -18.36 5.46
CA VAL A 229 -12.22 -19.07 5.55
C VAL A 229 -12.86 -19.21 4.16
N VAL A 230 -12.98 -18.12 3.41
CA VAL A 230 -13.59 -18.11 2.07
C VAL A 230 -12.83 -19.04 1.12
N LEU A 231 -11.51 -18.93 1.04
CA LEU A 231 -10.71 -19.77 0.15
C LEU A 231 -10.72 -21.25 0.58
N SER A 232 -10.72 -21.51 1.89
CA SER A 232 -10.78 -22.89 2.41
C SER A 232 -12.10 -23.56 2.06
N LEU A 233 -13.23 -22.87 2.22
CA LEU A 233 -14.54 -23.40 1.91
C LEU A 233 -14.74 -23.62 0.40
N LEU A 234 -14.27 -22.69 -0.43
CA LEU A 234 -14.47 -22.74 -1.88
C LEU A 234 -13.51 -23.74 -2.56
N TYR A 235 -12.25 -23.77 -2.15
CA TYR A 235 -11.19 -24.41 -2.94
C TYR A 235 -10.43 -25.54 -2.24
N LEU A 236 -10.31 -25.53 -0.89
CA LEU A 236 -9.42 -26.45 -0.20
C LEU A 236 -10.13 -27.62 0.49
N ARG A 237 -11.45 -27.64 0.46
CA ARG A 237 -12.24 -28.70 1.09
C ARG A 237 -12.06 -30.03 0.36
N ASN A 238 -11.86 -31.14 1.12
CA ASN A 238 -11.74 -32.49 0.60
C ASN A 238 -10.49 -32.73 -0.29
N LEU A 239 -9.40 -32.01 -0.05
CA LEU A 239 -8.09 -32.32 -0.66
C LEU A 239 -7.38 -33.38 0.20
N PRO A 240 -6.70 -34.37 -0.41
CA PRO A 240 -5.95 -35.39 0.31
C PRO A 240 -4.72 -34.80 1.01
N ASN A 241 -4.33 -35.39 2.13
CA ASN A 241 -3.06 -35.07 2.78
C ASN A 241 -1.90 -35.62 1.97
N SER A 242 -0.78 -34.92 2.01
CA SER A 242 0.45 -35.37 1.34
C SER A 242 1.67 -35.03 2.20
N THR A 243 2.42 -36.04 2.55
CA THR A 243 3.73 -35.88 3.22
C THR A 243 4.77 -35.20 2.32
N GLU A 244 4.57 -35.28 1.01
CA GLU A 244 5.44 -34.72 -0.02
C GLU A 244 5.43 -33.21 -0.02
N LEU A 245 4.29 -32.55 0.32
CA LEU A 245 4.22 -31.09 0.46
C LEU A 245 5.24 -30.57 1.46
N ARG A 246 5.40 -31.26 2.59
CA ARG A 246 6.40 -30.91 3.60
C ARG A 246 7.82 -31.11 3.08
N GLN A 247 8.07 -32.21 2.38
CA GLN A 247 9.40 -32.51 1.83
C GLN A 247 9.86 -31.47 0.81
N LEU A 248 8.92 -30.92 0.01
CA LEU A 248 9.22 -29.85 -0.95
C LEU A 248 9.65 -28.56 -0.24
N VAL A 249 8.90 -28.14 0.79
CA VAL A 249 9.26 -26.94 1.58
C VAL A 249 10.63 -27.15 2.29
N ASP A 250 10.85 -28.33 2.84
CA ASP A 250 12.11 -28.66 3.52
C ASP A 250 13.28 -28.71 2.52
N GLY A 251 13.05 -29.15 1.28
CA GLY A 251 14.02 -29.12 0.18
C GLY A 251 14.46 -27.70 -0.15
N GLU A 252 13.51 -26.82 -0.45
CA GLU A 252 13.76 -25.38 -0.71
C GLU A 252 14.51 -24.70 0.44
N LYS A 253 14.16 -25.08 1.70
CA LYS A 253 14.84 -24.54 2.88
C LYS A 253 16.29 -25.04 2.98
N LYS A 254 16.58 -26.28 2.63
CA LYS A 254 17.94 -26.83 2.62
C LYS A 254 18.82 -26.13 1.58
N GLU A 255 18.29 -25.78 0.42
CA GLU A 255 19.03 -25.04 -0.62
C GLU A 255 19.51 -23.65 -0.19
N LEU A 256 18.83 -23.01 0.79
CA LEU A 256 19.27 -21.74 1.35
C LEU A 256 20.59 -21.86 2.14
N GLY A 257 20.94 -23.05 2.59
CA GLY A 257 22.12 -23.28 3.40
C GLY A 257 22.05 -22.61 4.79
N LYS A 258 23.24 -22.44 5.42
CA LYS A 258 23.36 -21.84 6.76
C LYS A 258 23.01 -20.35 6.73
N PHE A 259 22.52 -19.85 7.84
CA PHE A 259 22.22 -18.42 8.05
C PHE A 259 23.51 -17.60 8.01
N SER A 260 23.71 -16.81 6.96
CA SER A 260 24.94 -16.05 6.74
C SER A 260 25.08 -14.85 7.71
N SER A 261 26.29 -14.34 7.87
CA SER A 261 26.54 -13.13 8.67
C SER A 261 25.82 -11.91 8.11
N ALA A 262 25.76 -11.79 6.79
CA ALA A 262 25.05 -10.70 6.12
C ALA A 262 23.53 -10.77 6.35
N GLU A 263 22.92 -11.96 6.24
CA GLU A 263 21.50 -12.13 6.57
C GLU A 263 21.19 -11.75 8.03
N LYS A 264 22.06 -12.13 8.98
CA LYS A 264 21.94 -11.77 10.40
C LYS A 264 22.03 -10.27 10.61
N ALA A 265 22.98 -9.62 9.96
CA ALA A 265 23.16 -8.16 10.05
C ALA A 265 21.95 -7.41 9.47
N VAL A 266 21.43 -7.81 8.29
CA VAL A 266 20.22 -7.23 7.71
C VAL A 266 19.02 -7.46 8.62
N LEU A 267 18.85 -8.65 9.20
CA LEU A 267 17.78 -8.95 10.15
C LEU A 267 17.88 -8.05 11.38
N LEU A 268 19.07 -7.87 11.92
CA LEU A 268 19.29 -7.01 13.09
C LEU A 268 18.92 -5.56 12.78
N VAL A 269 19.42 -5.00 11.66
CA VAL A 269 19.08 -3.64 11.25
C VAL A 269 17.58 -3.50 11.03
N PHE A 270 16.94 -4.46 10.35
CA PHE A 270 15.51 -4.46 10.12
C PHE A 270 14.69 -4.47 11.43
N LEU A 271 15.01 -5.39 12.36
CA LEU A 271 14.32 -5.47 13.65
C LEU A 271 14.54 -4.21 14.50
N THR A 272 15.76 -3.65 14.48
CA THR A 272 16.06 -2.38 15.14
C THR A 272 15.22 -1.24 14.55
N THR A 273 15.14 -1.15 13.21
CA THR A 273 14.33 -0.14 12.54
C THR A 273 12.85 -0.26 12.93
N ALA A 274 12.29 -1.47 12.86
CA ALA A 274 10.89 -1.71 13.23
C ALA A 274 10.63 -1.33 14.71
N THR A 275 11.55 -1.70 15.61
CA THR A 275 11.45 -1.34 17.02
C THR A 275 11.51 0.17 17.22
N LEU A 276 12.45 0.85 16.57
CA LEU A 276 12.57 2.30 16.65
C LEU A 276 11.31 3.00 16.13
N TRP A 277 10.71 2.54 15.04
CA TRP A 277 9.45 3.10 14.53
C TRP A 277 8.29 2.89 15.49
N ILE A 278 8.11 1.66 15.99
CA ILE A 278 6.98 1.33 16.88
C ILE A 278 7.07 2.09 18.20
N THR A 279 8.27 2.26 18.72
CA THR A 279 8.49 2.86 20.05
C THR A 279 8.90 4.33 20.01
N ARG A 280 8.97 4.96 18.84
CA ARG A 280 9.40 6.37 18.69
C ARG A 280 8.46 7.34 19.39
N LYS A 281 7.20 7.34 19.00
CA LYS A 281 6.14 8.08 19.70
C LYS A 281 5.58 7.23 20.83
N GLY A 282 5.10 7.87 21.87
CA GLY A 282 4.39 7.16 22.94
C GLY A 282 3.15 6.43 22.41
N ILE A 283 2.76 5.40 23.10
CA ILE A 283 1.52 4.65 22.84
C ILE A 283 0.50 5.09 23.88
N ASN A 284 -0.57 5.76 23.41
CA ASN A 284 -1.68 6.19 24.25
C ASN A 284 -2.92 5.38 23.85
N VAL A 285 -3.34 4.45 24.70
CA VAL A 285 -4.59 3.69 24.52
C VAL A 285 -5.37 3.70 25.82
N GLY A 286 -6.43 4.49 25.86
CA GLY A 286 -7.24 4.67 27.06
C GLY A 286 -6.39 5.21 28.24
N SER A 287 -6.32 4.46 29.35
CA SER A 287 -5.50 4.81 30.51
C SER A 287 -4.02 4.39 30.39
N PHE A 288 -3.65 3.67 29.33
CA PHE A 288 -2.27 3.21 29.10
C PHE A 288 -1.51 4.30 28.35
N ASN A 289 -0.48 4.85 28.99
CA ASN A 289 0.43 5.84 28.39
C ASN A 289 1.87 5.34 28.54
N ILE A 290 2.51 4.97 27.43
CA ILE A 290 3.93 4.62 27.38
C ILE A 290 4.64 5.72 26.61
N GLN A 291 5.59 6.40 27.24
CA GLN A 291 6.38 7.42 26.57
C GLN A 291 7.30 6.81 25.51
N GLY A 292 7.36 7.44 24.32
CA GLY A 292 8.26 7.04 23.27
C GLY A 292 9.70 7.46 23.52
N TRP A 293 10.68 6.74 22.93
CA TRP A 293 12.10 7.06 23.11
C TRP A 293 12.48 8.46 22.64
N SER A 294 11.76 9.02 21.67
CA SER A 294 12.06 10.38 21.18
C SER A 294 11.87 11.45 22.26
N SER A 295 10.95 11.25 23.21
CA SER A 295 10.71 12.20 24.29
C SER A 295 11.88 12.32 25.29
N TYR A 296 12.80 11.37 25.31
CA TYR A 296 13.99 11.41 26.16
C TYR A 296 15.18 12.14 25.50
N LEU A 297 15.04 12.57 24.24
CA LEU A 297 16.09 13.30 23.52
C LEU A 297 15.81 14.80 23.55
N PRO A 298 16.85 15.66 23.65
CA PRO A 298 16.69 17.12 23.70
C PRO A 298 15.91 17.72 22.53
N TYR A 299 16.03 17.10 21.34
CA TYR A 299 15.37 17.53 20.09
C TYR A 299 14.51 16.41 19.50
N GLY A 300 13.95 15.55 20.35
CA GLY A 300 13.20 14.38 19.92
C GLY A 300 11.96 14.68 19.08
N GLU A 301 11.36 15.87 19.26
CA GLU A 301 10.23 16.33 18.44
C GLU A 301 10.59 16.59 16.98
N MET A 302 11.88 16.87 16.68
CA MET A 302 12.37 17.06 15.32
C MET A 302 12.61 15.73 14.59
N ILE A 303 12.60 14.61 15.31
CA ILE A 303 12.84 13.28 14.74
C ILE A 303 11.51 12.65 14.32
N ASP A 304 11.40 12.27 13.07
CA ASP A 304 10.26 11.53 12.53
C ASP A 304 10.65 10.10 12.08
N ASP A 305 9.66 9.33 11.59
CA ASP A 305 9.91 7.96 11.12
C ASP A 305 10.78 7.95 9.86
N GLY A 306 10.75 9.02 9.05
CA GLY A 306 11.61 9.20 7.88
C GLY A 306 13.09 9.35 8.27
N SER A 307 13.37 10.15 9.32
CA SER A 307 14.72 10.31 9.87
C SER A 307 15.30 8.97 10.33
N VAL A 308 14.51 8.17 11.03
CA VAL A 308 14.90 6.82 11.46
C VAL A 308 15.16 5.92 10.25
N ALA A 309 14.25 5.92 9.27
CA ALA A 309 14.39 5.12 8.05
C ALA A 309 15.71 5.41 7.33
N VAL A 310 16.01 6.69 7.10
CA VAL A 310 17.23 7.11 6.39
C VAL A 310 18.47 6.78 7.19
N ALA A 311 18.47 7.02 8.51
CA ALA A 311 19.62 6.68 9.38
C ALA A 311 19.95 5.18 9.31
N MET A 312 18.94 4.32 9.46
CA MET A 312 19.11 2.86 9.45
C MET A 312 19.46 2.33 8.05
N ALA A 313 18.89 2.90 6.99
CA ALA A 313 19.27 2.62 5.62
C ALA A 313 20.73 3.01 5.34
N THR A 314 21.14 4.19 5.78
CA THR A 314 22.51 4.68 5.64
C THR A 314 23.50 3.79 6.39
N LEU A 315 23.16 3.32 7.60
CA LEU A 315 24.00 2.41 8.36
C LEU A 315 24.37 1.14 7.57
N MET A 316 23.50 0.64 6.70
CA MET A 316 23.77 -0.56 5.89
C MET A 316 24.92 -0.40 4.90
N PHE A 317 25.30 0.81 4.52
CA PHE A 317 26.45 1.07 3.65
C PHE A 317 27.79 0.97 4.39
N PHE A 318 27.78 1.01 5.72
CA PHE A 318 28.98 0.91 6.54
C PHE A 318 29.22 -0.53 7.09
N ILE A 319 28.17 -1.35 7.14
CA ILE A 319 28.29 -2.73 7.71
C ILE A 319 28.97 -3.64 6.68
N PRO A 320 30.16 -4.21 7.01
CA PRO A 320 30.86 -5.10 6.11
C PRO A 320 30.10 -6.41 5.94
N ALA A 321 30.13 -6.95 4.74
CA ALA A 321 29.50 -8.22 4.37
C ALA A 321 30.43 -9.01 3.44
N THR A 322 30.23 -10.32 3.44
CA THR A 322 30.94 -11.20 2.51
C THR A 322 29.92 -11.76 1.53
N GLY A 323 30.13 -11.52 0.25
CA GLY A 323 29.29 -12.04 -0.82
C GLY A 323 29.39 -13.55 -0.98
N ARG A 324 28.54 -14.13 -1.82
CA ARG A 324 28.48 -15.61 -2.00
C ARG A 324 29.76 -16.22 -2.58
N GLN A 325 30.52 -15.43 -3.32
CA GLN A 325 31.82 -15.86 -3.91
C GLN A 325 33.03 -15.48 -3.06
N GLY A 326 32.78 -15.04 -1.81
CA GLY A 326 33.86 -14.64 -0.88
C GLY A 326 34.37 -13.21 -1.04
N GLU A 327 33.77 -12.41 -1.96
CA GLU A 327 34.13 -11.02 -2.15
C GLU A 327 33.76 -10.17 -0.91
N LYS A 328 34.66 -9.30 -0.49
CA LYS A 328 34.41 -8.32 0.56
C LYS A 328 33.58 -7.16 0.02
N THR A 329 32.46 -6.88 0.62
CA THR A 329 31.54 -5.79 0.25
C THR A 329 30.90 -5.21 1.52
N THR A 330 29.91 -4.33 1.34
CA THR A 330 29.00 -3.87 2.40
C THR A 330 27.60 -4.45 2.18
N LEU A 331 26.72 -4.35 3.17
CA LEU A 331 25.35 -4.84 3.03
C LEU A 331 24.66 -4.23 1.80
N LEU A 332 24.91 -2.95 1.53
CA LEU A 332 24.45 -2.23 0.35
C LEU A 332 25.61 -1.48 -0.33
N ASP A 333 25.48 -1.29 -1.62
CA ASP A 333 26.38 -0.47 -2.44
C ASP A 333 25.58 0.54 -3.30
N LYS A 334 26.27 1.33 -4.12
CA LYS A 334 25.66 2.39 -4.95
C LYS A 334 24.56 1.88 -5.91
N LYS A 335 24.52 0.59 -6.22
CA LYS A 335 23.51 0.03 -7.15
C LYS A 335 22.11 0.14 -6.60
N VAL A 336 21.93 0.16 -5.28
CA VAL A 336 20.62 0.28 -4.63
C VAL A 336 19.85 1.51 -5.13
N PHE A 337 20.54 2.61 -5.44
CA PHE A 337 19.89 3.85 -5.91
C PHE A 337 19.28 3.71 -7.30
N SER A 338 19.79 2.82 -8.15
CA SER A 338 19.18 2.49 -9.45
C SER A 338 18.03 1.49 -9.33
N GLU A 339 17.95 0.74 -8.23
CA GLU A 339 16.91 -0.24 -7.96
C GLU A 339 15.70 0.36 -7.23
N LEU A 340 15.84 1.62 -6.74
CA LEU A 340 14.72 2.33 -6.11
C LEU A 340 13.58 2.56 -7.10
N PRO A 341 12.33 2.38 -6.69
CA PRO A 341 11.17 2.60 -7.55
C PRO A 341 10.86 4.09 -7.70
N TRP A 342 11.74 4.85 -8.36
CA TRP A 342 11.59 6.28 -8.62
C TRP A 342 10.23 6.71 -9.18
N PRO A 343 9.58 5.89 -10.06
CA PRO A 343 8.23 6.21 -10.51
C PRO A 343 7.21 6.36 -9.36
N ILE A 344 7.35 5.56 -8.30
CA ILE A 344 6.48 5.66 -7.11
C ILE A 344 6.82 6.94 -6.33
N VAL A 345 8.09 7.25 -6.14
CA VAL A 345 8.54 8.49 -5.45
C VAL A 345 7.97 9.73 -6.15
N LEU A 346 8.08 9.79 -7.49
CA LEU A 346 7.53 10.90 -8.27
C LEU A 346 6.00 10.96 -8.17
N LEU A 347 5.33 9.80 -8.22
CA LEU A 347 3.88 9.73 -8.07
C LEU A 347 3.41 10.36 -6.75
N PHE A 348 4.12 10.09 -5.65
CA PHE A 348 3.86 10.72 -4.35
C PHE A 348 4.00 12.23 -4.42
N GLY A 349 5.10 12.72 -4.97
CA GLY A 349 5.35 14.16 -5.12
C GLY A 349 4.23 14.87 -5.89
N GLY A 350 3.78 14.28 -7.00
CA GLY A 350 2.68 14.82 -7.81
C GLY A 350 1.35 14.87 -7.06
N GLY A 351 1.02 13.83 -6.28
CA GLY A 351 -0.19 13.82 -5.46
C GLY A 351 -0.14 14.83 -4.32
N PHE A 352 1.01 14.99 -3.67
CA PHE A 352 1.18 16.00 -2.62
C PHE A 352 1.15 17.42 -3.19
N ALA A 353 1.74 17.65 -4.37
CA ALA A 353 1.62 18.90 -5.07
C ALA A 353 0.15 19.21 -5.46
N LEU A 354 -0.59 18.19 -5.89
CA LEU A 354 -2.03 18.32 -6.19
C LEU A 354 -2.80 18.79 -4.94
N ALA A 355 -2.58 18.13 -3.78
CA ALA A 355 -3.19 18.51 -2.52
C ALA A 355 -2.86 19.94 -2.09
N PHE A 356 -1.60 20.30 -2.20
CA PHE A 356 -1.11 21.66 -1.94
C PHE A 356 -1.81 22.67 -2.85
N GLY A 357 -1.92 22.39 -4.15
CA GLY A 357 -2.62 23.24 -5.10
C GLY A 357 -4.11 23.41 -4.77
N PHE A 358 -4.80 22.38 -4.29
CA PHE A 358 -6.20 22.47 -3.84
C PHE A 358 -6.37 23.49 -2.72
N THR A 359 -5.43 23.52 -1.78
CA THR A 359 -5.46 24.46 -0.64
C THR A 359 -5.12 25.88 -1.08
N GLU A 360 -4.02 26.06 -1.82
CA GLU A 360 -3.52 27.36 -2.26
C GLU A 360 -4.49 28.10 -3.19
N SER A 361 -5.19 27.35 -4.06
CA SER A 361 -6.13 27.93 -5.03
C SER A 361 -7.53 28.20 -4.51
N GLY A 362 -7.83 27.75 -3.28
CA GLY A 362 -9.19 27.81 -2.72
C GLY A 362 -10.15 26.73 -3.28
N LEU A 363 -9.68 25.80 -4.12
CA LEU A 363 -10.53 24.73 -4.67
C LEU A 363 -11.12 23.84 -3.58
N SER A 364 -10.36 23.58 -2.50
CA SER A 364 -10.87 22.86 -1.32
C SER A 364 -12.08 23.55 -0.68
N ALA A 365 -12.05 24.88 -0.56
CA ALA A 365 -13.16 25.66 0.00
C ALA A 365 -14.40 25.61 -0.92
N TYR A 366 -14.20 25.79 -2.23
CA TYR A 366 -15.26 25.67 -3.21
C TYR A 366 -15.95 24.30 -3.19
N LEU A 367 -15.17 23.21 -3.17
CA LEU A 367 -15.73 21.86 -3.05
C LEU A 367 -16.49 21.66 -1.75
N ALA A 368 -15.99 22.23 -0.64
CA ALA A 368 -16.67 22.17 0.64
C ALA A 368 -18.07 22.82 0.56
N GLU A 369 -18.21 23.95 -0.12
CA GLU A 369 -19.51 24.60 -0.31
C GLU A 369 -20.49 23.73 -1.10
N GLN A 370 -20.01 23.05 -2.16
CA GLN A 370 -20.86 22.18 -2.98
C GLN A 370 -21.33 20.92 -2.23
N LEU A 371 -20.60 20.51 -1.18
CA LEU A 371 -20.87 19.29 -0.41
C LEU A 371 -21.75 19.53 0.84
N GLN A 372 -22.27 20.75 1.05
CA GLN A 372 -23.09 21.09 2.24
C GLN A 372 -24.33 20.20 2.41
N GLY A 373 -24.89 19.69 1.31
CA GLY A 373 -26.02 18.75 1.38
C GLY A 373 -25.73 17.44 2.11
N LEU A 374 -24.44 17.11 2.32
CA LEU A 374 -24.04 15.91 3.06
C LEU A 374 -24.18 16.03 4.58
N LYS A 375 -24.38 17.24 5.13
CA LYS A 375 -24.52 17.48 6.59
C LYS A 375 -25.65 16.65 7.23
N SER A 376 -26.65 16.27 6.48
CA SER A 376 -27.77 15.44 6.97
C SER A 376 -27.50 13.92 6.95
N VAL A 377 -26.39 13.50 6.36
CA VAL A 377 -26.04 12.07 6.23
C VAL A 377 -25.36 11.58 7.50
N SER A 378 -25.77 10.43 8.03
CA SER A 378 -25.14 9.87 9.23
C SER A 378 -23.68 9.49 8.95
N LEU A 379 -22.81 9.65 9.95
CA LEU A 379 -21.38 9.38 9.83
C LEU A 379 -21.08 7.96 9.33
N TYR A 380 -21.79 6.95 9.84
CA TYR A 380 -21.57 5.56 9.40
C TYR A 380 -21.94 5.36 7.92
N VAL A 381 -23.06 5.92 7.46
CA VAL A 381 -23.46 5.84 6.04
C VAL A 381 -22.43 6.51 5.15
N LEU A 382 -21.87 7.62 5.59
CA LEU A 382 -20.81 8.33 4.85
C LEU A 382 -19.54 7.49 4.78
N ILE A 383 -19.09 6.90 5.89
CA ILE A 383 -17.95 5.98 5.93
C ILE A 383 -18.18 4.80 4.99
N LEU A 384 -19.34 4.16 5.06
CA LEU A 384 -19.70 3.03 4.21
C LEU A 384 -19.69 3.42 2.72
N SER A 385 -20.26 4.58 2.39
CA SER A 385 -20.31 5.09 1.01
C SER A 385 -18.90 5.37 0.46
N VAL A 386 -18.05 6.03 1.25
CA VAL A 386 -16.65 6.32 0.89
C VAL A 386 -15.86 5.02 0.72
N THR A 387 -15.99 4.09 1.66
CA THR A 387 -15.32 2.78 1.59
C THR A 387 -15.74 2.00 0.34
N THR A 388 -17.05 1.99 0.04
CA THR A 388 -17.60 1.33 -1.16
C THR A 388 -17.10 2.00 -2.44
N GLY A 389 -17.18 3.33 -2.52
CA GLY A 389 -16.72 4.09 -3.68
C GLY A 389 -15.23 3.87 -3.95
N MET A 390 -14.39 3.91 -2.91
CA MET A 390 -12.95 3.63 -3.05
C MET A 390 -12.67 2.20 -3.49
N ASN A 391 -13.39 1.22 -2.93
CA ASN A 391 -13.22 -0.18 -3.31
C ASN A 391 -13.53 -0.42 -4.79
N LEU A 392 -14.63 0.14 -5.29
CA LEU A 392 -15.01 0.01 -6.69
C LEU A 392 -14.06 0.75 -7.64
N LEU A 393 -13.62 1.95 -7.26
CA LEU A 393 -12.68 2.74 -8.07
C LEU A 393 -11.32 2.05 -8.20
N THR A 394 -10.80 1.52 -7.10
CA THR A 394 -9.47 0.89 -7.08
C THR A 394 -9.39 -0.41 -7.89
N GLU A 395 -10.51 -1.05 -8.18
CA GLU A 395 -10.57 -2.23 -9.07
C GLU A 395 -10.18 -1.93 -10.52
N LEU A 396 -10.38 -0.69 -10.95
CA LEU A 396 -10.15 -0.26 -12.33
C LEU A 396 -8.96 0.67 -12.48
N THR A 397 -8.39 1.13 -11.36
CA THR A 397 -7.36 2.17 -11.34
C THR A 397 -6.26 1.82 -10.34
N SER A 398 -5.11 2.53 -10.42
CA SER A 398 -4.01 2.36 -9.46
C SER A 398 -4.43 2.78 -8.04
N ASN A 399 -4.26 1.90 -7.05
CA ASN A 399 -4.56 2.17 -5.64
C ASN A 399 -3.98 3.51 -5.16
N THR A 400 -2.71 3.77 -5.48
CA THR A 400 -2.00 4.99 -5.09
C THR A 400 -2.58 6.23 -5.77
N ALA A 401 -2.78 6.17 -7.08
CA ALA A 401 -3.32 7.29 -7.84
C ALA A 401 -4.76 7.62 -7.39
N THR A 402 -5.60 6.60 -7.21
CA THR A 402 -6.96 6.77 -6.72
C THR A 402 -6.98 7.40 -5.33
N THR A 403 -6.13 6.92 -4.43
CA THR A 403 -6.02 7.50 -3.08
C THR A 403 -5.65 8.97 -3.15
N GLN A 404 -4.65 9.35 -3.95
CA GLN A 404 -4.22 10.73 -4.10
C GLN A 404 -5.30 11.66 -4.67
N LEU A 405 -6.10 11.16 -5.61
CA LEU A 405 -7.19 11.92 -6.21
C LEU A 405 -8.36 12.15 -5.24
N VAL A 406 -8.68 11.14 -4.44
CA VAL A 406 -9.85 11.18 -3.56
C VAL A 406 -9.55 11.92 -2.24
N MET A 407 -8.32 11.87 -1.73
CA MET A 407 -7.96 12.48 -0.44
C MET A 407 -8.34 13.96 -0.30
N PRO A 408 -8.06 14.88 -1.26
CA PRO A 408 -8.47 16.28 -1.15
C PRO A 408 -9.98 16.45 -1.06
N ILE A 409 -10.74 15.60 -1.74
CA ILE A 409 -12.21 15.63 -1.73
C ILE A 409 -12.72 15.19 -0.35
N LEU A 410 -12.17 14.08 0.19
CA LEU A 410 -12.55 13.60 1.53
C LEU A 410 -12.21 14.62 2.62
N LEU A 411 -11.10 15.32 2.45
CA LEU A 411 -10.71 16.38 3.34
C LEU A 411 -11.72 17.53 3.33
N SER A 412 -12.12 17.99 2.14
CA SER A 412 -13.15 19.02 1.98
C SER A 412 -14.50 18.58 2.55
N THR A 413 -14.86 17.29 2.33
CA THR A 413 -16.08 16.69 2.91
C THR A 413 -16.04 16.69 4.44
N ALA A 414 -14.93 16.25 5.04
CA ALA A 414 -14.77 16.21 6.50
C ALA A 414 -14.89 17.61 7.11
N LYS A 415 -14.33 18.63 6.45
CA LYS A 415 -14.44 20.03 6.88
C LYS A 415 -15.88 20.51 6.88
N VAL A 416 -16.68 20.20 5.86
CA VAL A 416 -18.11 20.52 5.78
C VAL A 416 -18.91 19.85 6.88
N MET A 417 -18.60 18.57 7.14
CA MET A 417 -19.26 17.77 8.15
C MET A 417 -18.83 18.14 9.59
N GLU A 418 -17.83 19.01 9.73
CA GLU A 418 -17.23 19.39 11.02
C GLU A 418 -16.74 18.17 11.82
N ILE A 419 -16.20 17.16 11.11
CA ILE A 419 -15.64 15.95 11.67
C ILE A 419 -14.14 15.87 11.41
N SER A 420 -13.43 15.06 12.21
CA SER A 420 -12.03 14.77 11.95
C SER A 420 -11.87 14.07 10.58
N PRO A 421 -10.92 14.52 9.73
CA PRO A 421 -10.68 13.90 8.41
C PRO A 421 -10.37 12.41 8.46
N VAL A 422 -9.88 11.90 9.58
CA VAL A 422 -9.58 10.49 9.79
C VAL A 422 -10.79 9.60 9.51
N TRP A 423 -12.00 10.05 9.89
CA TRP A 423 -13.24 9.28 9.69
C TRP A 423 -13.51 8.87 8.24
N LEU A 424 -13.05 9.66 7.29
CA LEU A 424 -13.27 9.40 5.86
C LEU A 424 -12.00 8.91 5.19
N MET A 425 -10.86 9.55 5.48
CA MET A 425 -9.60 9.29 4.79
C MET A 425 -9.01 7.91 5.14
N LEU A 426 -9.12 7.48 6.39
CA LEU A 426 -8.54 6.20 6.84
C LEU A 426 -9.27 5.00 6.23
N PRO A 427 -10.62 4.85 6.34
CA PRO A 427 -11.31 3.73 5.70
C PRO A 427 -11.17 3.75 4.17
N ALA A 428 -11.13 4.93 3.54
CA ALA A 428 -10.84 5.05 2.11
C ALA A 428 -9.46 4.49 1.76
N THR A 429 -8.43 4.82 2.55
CA THR A 429 -7.06 4.35 2.34
C THR A 429 -6.96 2.83 2.45
N LEU A 430 -7.56 2.24 3.49
CA LEU A 430 -7.55 0.80 3.69
C LEU A 430 -8.31 0.10 2.55
N SER A 431 -9.45 0.65 2.15
CA SER A 431 -10.27 0.12 1.06
C SER A 431 -9.55 0.17 -0.30
N ALA A 432 -8.74 1.20 -0.55
CA ALA A 432 -7.94 1.31 -1.77
C ALA A 432 -6.97 0.14 -1.97
N SER A 433 -6.58 -0.55 -0.89
CA SER A 433 -5.70 -1.72 -0.96
C SER A 433 -6.46 -3.05 -1.15
N CYS A 434 -7.79 -3.03 -1.08
CA CYS A 434 -8.66 -4.20 -1.17
C CYS A 434 -9.30 -4.32 -2.56
N ALA A 435 -8.48 -4.56 -3.58
CA ALA A 435 -8.92 -4.78 -4.95
C ALA A 435 -8.68 -6.26 -5.32
N PHE A 436 -9.74 -7.06 -5.32
CA PHE A 436 -9.66 -8.51 -5.40
C PHE A 436 -10.31 -9.10 -6.67
N MET A 437 -10.99 -8.28 -7.50
CA MET A 437 -11.78 -8.80 -8.63
C MET A 437 -10.95 -8.94 -9.92
N PHE A 438 -10.16 -7.94 -10.28
CA PHE A 438 -9.54 -7.90 -11.59
C PHE A 438 -8.02 -8.09 -11.56
N PRO A 439 -7.45 -8.79 -12.58
CA PRO A 439 -6.00 -8.92 -12.70
C PRO A 439 -5.27 -7.57 -12.80
N VAL A 440 -5.89 -6.59 -13.46
CA VAL A 440 -5.30 -5.27 -13.69
C VAL A 440 -5.33 -4.38 -12.43
N ALA A 441 -6.15 -4.71 -11.44
CA ALA A 441 -6.37 -3.88 -10.25
C ALA A 441 -5.10 -3.69 -9.42
N THR A 442 -4.32 -4.76 -9.25
CA THR A 442 -3.08 -4.72 -8.48
C THR A 442 -1.96 -5.53 -9.13
N PRO A 443 -0.68 -5.15 -8.95
CA PRO A 443 0.43 -5.97 -9.43
C PRO A 443 0.41 -7.42 -8.91
N PRO A 444 0.11 -7.71 -7.64
CA PRO A 444 -0.08 -9.07 -7.17
C PRO A 444 -1.07 -9.90 -7.99
N ASN A 445 -2.24 -9.33 -8.28
CA ASN A 445 -3.26 -9.98 -9.10
C ASN A 445 -2.75 -10.27 -10.52
N ALA A 446 -2.09 -9.29 -11.15
CA ALA A 446 -1.52 -9.43 -12.49
C ALA A 446 -0.44 -10.53 -12.54
N ILE A 447 0.39 -10.62 -11.50
CA ILE A 447 1.47 -11.61 -11.41
C ILE A 447 0.91 -13.03 -11.33
N ILE A 448 -0.06 -13.29 -10.45
CA ILE A 448 -0.65 -14.62 -10.33
C ILE A 448 -1.45 -14.99 -11.59
N PHE A 449 -2.17 -14.02 -12.18
CA PHE A 449 -2.88 -14.20 -13.45
C PHE A 449 -1.92 -14.51 -14.60
N GLY A 450 -0.75 -13.86 -14.63
CA GLY A 450 0.32 -14.10 -15.61
C GLY A 450 0.88 -15.52 -15.60
N SER A 451 0.63 -16.31 -14.54
CA SER A 451 0.95 -17.75 -14.52
C SER A 451 0.15 -18.58 -15.55
N GLY A 452 -0.93 -18.02 -16.12
CA GLY A 452 -1.82 -18.71 -17.06
C GLY A 452 -2.71 -19.78 -16.44
N ARG A 453 -2.72 -19.92 -15.11
CA ARG A 453 -3.47 -20.97 -14.39
C ARG A 453 -4.79 -20.49 -13.77
N ILE A 454 -5.12 -19.23 -13.91
CA ILE A 454 -6.32 -18.58 -13.34
C ILE A 454 -7.09 -17.87 -14.45
N LYS A 455 -8.40 -18.01 -14.47
CA LYS A 455 -9.29 -17.27 -15.38
C LYS A 455 -9.82 -16.01 -14.69
N VAL A 456 -10.02 -14.93 -15.45
CA VAL A 456 -10.60 -13.67 -14.93
C VAL A 456 -11.91 -13.90 -14.20
N VAL A 457 -12.80 -14.73 -14.76
CA VAL A 457 -14.11 -15.05 -14.17
C VAL A 457 -13.98 -15.69 -12.77
N GLU A 458 -12.92 -16.47 -12.54
CA GLU A 458 -12.67 -17.12 -11.25
C GLU A 458 -12.21 -16.09 -10.21
N MET A 459 -11.36 -15.15 -10.60
CA MET A 459 -10.96 -14.03 -9.74
C MET A 459 -12.18 -13.16 -9.38
N VAL A 460 -12.99 -12.79 -10.38
CA VAL A 460 -14.18 -11.94 -10.18
C VAL A 460 -15.15 -12.59 -9.20
N LYS A 461 -15.45 -13.87 -9.34
CA LYS A 461 -16.39 -14.59 -8.44
C LYS A 461 -15.97 -14.53 -6.98
N VAL A 462 -14.70 -14.74 -6.69
CA VAL A 462 -14.17 -14.67 -5.32
C VAL A 462 -13.97 -13.24 -4.89
N GLY A 463 -13.47 -12.40 -5.78
CA GLY A 463 -13.17 -11.01 -5.51
C GLY A 463 -14.39 -10.20 -5.11
N VAL A 464 -15.56 -10.41 -5.77
CA VAL A 464 -16.83 -9.74 -5.38
C VAL A 464 -17.19 -10.04 -3.93
N VAL A 465 -17.12 -11.33 -3.53
CA VAL A 465 -17.43 -11.73 -2.15
C VAL A 465 -16.45 -11.07 -1.16
N LEU A 466 -15.17 -11.11 -1.48
CA LEU A 466 -14.14 -10.52 -0.62
C LEU A 466 -14.22 -8.99 -0.55
N ASN A 467 -14.58 -8.33 -1.64
CA ASN A 467 -14.79 -6.87 -1.68
C ASN A 467 -15.95 -6.46 -0.78
N ILE A 468 -17.10 -7.16 -0.87
CA ILE A 468 -18.26 -6.88 -0.01
C ILE A 468 -17.87 -7.05 1.46
N ILE A 469 -17.15 -8.13 1.80
CA ILE A 469 -16.71 -8.36 3.17
C ILE A 469 -15.70 -7.30 3.60
N ALA A 470 -14.76 -6.94 2.74
CA ALA A 470 -13.77 -5.89 3.04
C ALA A 470 -14.45 -4.54 3.30
N ILE A 471 -15.43 -4.15 2.50
CA ILE A 471 -16.21 -2.93 2.71
C ILE A 471 -16.88 -2.95 4.11
N LEU A 472 -17.53 -4.04 4.48
CA LEU A 472 -18.22 -4.15 5.77
C LEU A 472 -17.24 -4.19 6.95
N VAL A 473 -16.14 -4.93 6.85
CA VAL A 473 -15.12 -5.02 7.89
C VAL A 473 -14.41 -3.69 8.08
N ILE A 474 -13.96 -3.06 6.99
CA ILE A 474 -13.24 -1.78 7.06
C ILE A 474 -14.16 -0.68 7.62
N SER A 475 -15.38 -0.53 7.08
CA SER A 475 -16.31 0.50 7.56
C SER A 475 -16.72 0.28 9.01
N GLY A 476 -17.09 -0.93 9.40
CA GLY A 476 -17.51 -1.26 10.75
C GLY A 476 -16.39 -1.13 11.78
N MET A 477 -15.23 -1.71 11.50
CA MET A 477 -14.08 -1.63 12.41
C MET A 477 -13.49 -0.22 12.47
N SER A 478 -13.45 0.54 11.37
CA SER A 478 -13.02 1.93 11.40
C SER A 478 -13.96 2.78 12.29
N TYR A 479 -15.27 2.63 12.12
CA TYR A 479 -16.26 3.33 12.96
C TYR A 479 -16.08 3.03 14.44
N TRP A 480 -15.70 1.80 14.78
CA TRP A 480 -15.51 1.40 16.17
C TRP A 480 -14.14 1.77 16.74
N LEU A 481 -13.03 1.63 15.97
CA LEU A 481 -11.65 1.79 16.46
C LEU A 481 -11.16 3.25 16.47
N ILE A 482 -11.62 4.10 15.53
CA ILE A 482 -11.13 5.49 15.42
C ILE A 482 -11.26 6.25 16.73
N PRO A 483 -12.37 6.20 17.49
CA PRO A 483 -12.51 6.94 18.74
C PRO A 483 -11.49 6.57 19.83
N TYR A 484 -10.94 5.35 19.78
CA TYR A 484 -9.99 4.87 20.78
C TYR A 484 -8.53 5.12 20.41
N ILE A 485 -8.22 5.19 19.10
CA ILE A 485 -6.85 5.27 18.59
C ILE A 485 -6.51 6.68 18.10
N TRP A 486 -7.49 7.36 17.51
CA TRP A 486 -7.41 8.76 17.11
C TRP A 486 -8.28 9.60 18.04
N VAL A 487 -7.85 9.74 19.29
CA VAL A 487 -8.50 10.67 20.21
C VAL A 487 -8.36 12.07 19.60
N THR A 488 -9.45 12.58 19.17
CA THR A 488 -9.62 13.94 18.63
C THR A 488 -9.73 14.93 19.75
#